data_36c92e753b5b2f6ca9d3cbc7e8c7130b
#
_entry.id   36c92e753b5b2f6ca9d3cbc7e8c7130b
#
_cell.length_a   1.000
_cell.length_b   1.000
_cell.length_c   1.000
_cell.angle_alpha   90.00
_cell.angle_beta   90.00
_cell.angle_gamma   90.00
#
_symmetry.space_group_name_H-M   'P 1'
#
loop_
_entity.id
_entity.type
_entity.pdbx_description
1 polymer ?
#
loop_
_entity_poly.entity_id
_entity_poly.type
_entity_poly.pdbx_seq_one_letter_code
_entity_poly.pdbx_strand_id
1 'polypeptide(L)'
;MPGHKGRFGAPALQKATALDITEITGADSLFEASGILAESEKNASSLYGTAYTFYSCGGSTLCIQTMLLLMKQQGRRVLAARNVHRAFLNACVLLDIPVQWIYPRKSDGILSGTYDLADFEAALQAQTRPACVYV
;
A
#
# COMPACT_ATOMS: atom_id res chain seq x y z
N MET A 1 -13.50 25.38 0.99
CA MET A 1 -14.22 25.32 2.31
C MET A 1 -14.84 23.94 2.45
N PRO A 2 -14.70 23.24 3.61
CA PRO A 2 -15.32 21.96 3.82
C PRO A 2 -16.82 22.03 3.61
N GLY A 3 -17.43 20.98 3.03
CA GLY A 3 -18.86 20.93 2.70
C GLY A 3 -19.78 21.11 3.91
N HIS A 4 -19.31 20.72 5.10
CA HIS A 4 -20.05 20.87 6.37
C HIS A 4 -20.11 22.30 6.90
N LYS A 5 -19.31 23.25 6.38
CA LYS A 5 -19.29 24.68 6.77
C LYS A 5 -19.21 24.91 8.29
N GLY A 6 -18.46 24.08 9.00
CA GLY A 6 -18.34 24.12 10.47
C GLY A 6 -19.56 23.60 11.23
N ARG A 7 -20.55 22.98 10.57
CA ARG A 7 -21.75 22.43 11.18
C ARG A 7 -21.91 20.96 10.84
N PHE A 8 -22.16 20.14 11.82
CA PHE A 8 -22.46 18.72 11.64
C PHE A 8 -23.72 18.36 12.44
N GLY A 9 -24.60 17.59 11.81
CA GLY A 9 -25.87 17.21 12.44
C GLY A 9 -25.73 16.33 13.68
N ALA A 10 -24.59 15.62 13.82
CA ALA A 10 -24.29 14.78 14.98
C ALA A 10 -23.39 15.53 15.99
N PRO A 11 -23.83 15.76 17.24
CA PRO A 11 -23.02 16.50 18.24
C PRO A 11 -21.65 15.90 18.48
N ALA A 12 -21.52 14.56 18.42
CA ALA A 12 -20.26 13.87 18.59
C ALA A 12 -19.18 14.23 17.54
N LEU A 13 -19.61 14.63 16.33
CA LEU A 13 -18.72 14.99 15.23
C LEU A 13 -18.46 16.50 15.15
N GLN A 14 -19.15 17.32 15.95
CA GLN A 14 -19.02 18.77 15.91
C GLN A 14 -17.58 19.24 16.23
N LYS A 15 -16.89 18.55 17.14
CA LYS A 15 -15.50 18.86 17.47
C LYS A 15 -14.54 18.54 16.31
N ALA A 16 -14.82 17.50 15.53
CA ALA A 16 -14.02 17.12 14.37
C ALA A 16 -14.10 18.17 13.26
N THR A 17 -15.24 18.85 13.09
CA THR A 17 -15.39 19.87 12.05
C THR A 17 -14.47 21.09 12.26
N ALA A 18 -14.05 21.35 13.49
CA ALA A 18 -13.11 22.43 13.80
C ALA A 18 -11.67 22.09 13.39
N LEU A 19 -11.36 20.80 13.23
CA LEU A 19 -10.07 20.28 12.81
C LEU A 19 -10.00 20.00 11.32
N ASP A 20 -11.14 20.01 10.64
CA ASP A 20 -11.22 19.78 9.19
C ASP A 20 -10.96 21.09 8.45
N ILE A 21 -9.73 21.21 7.97
CA ILE A 21 -9.31 22.32 7.10
C ILE A 21 -9.20 21.80 5.66
N THR A 22 -9.49 22.69 4.71
CA THR A 22 -9.28 22.40 3.30
C THR A 22 -7.91 22.88 2.82
N GLU A 23 -7.67 22.79 1.54
CA GLU A 23 -6.51 23.31 0.81
C GLU A 23 -6.47 24.86 0.81
N ILE A 24 -6.40 25.46 2.00
CA ILE A 24 -6.22 26.89 2.18
C ILE A 24 -4.72 27.22 2.22
N THR A 25 -4.38 28.48 2.05
CA THR A 25 -2.98 28.94 2.16
C THR A 25 -2.36 28.47 3.48
N GLY A 26 -1.28 27.68 3.38
CA GLY A 26 -0.56 27.11 4.52
C GLY A 26 -1.05 25.71 4.96
N ALA A 27 -2.15 25.19 4.39
CA ALA A 27 -2.65 23.83 4.72
C ALA A 27 -2.11 22.74 3.81
N ASP A 28 -1.62 23.11 2.60
CA ASP A 28 -1.12 22.19 1.57
C ASP A 28 -2.19 21.23 1.01
N SER A 29 -1.83 20.44 0.01
CA SER A 29 -2.68 19.39 -0.61
C SER A 29 -1.93 18.06 -0.64
N LEU A 30 -2.61 16.98 -0.25
CA LEU A 30 -1.99 15.65 -0.25
C LEU A 30 -1.65 15.17 -1.68
N PHE A 31 -2.42 15.59 -2.68
CA PHE A 31 -2.21 15.17 -4.08
C PHE A 31 -1.16 16.00 -4.82
N GLU A 32 -0.94 17.23 -4.37
CA GLU A 32 -0.01 18.20 -4.96
C GLU A 32 0.86 18.81 -3.88
N ALA A 33 1.41 17.97 -3.01
CA ALA A 33 2.20 18.40 -1.86
C ALA A 33 3.36 19.29 -2.29
N SER A 34 3.36 20.55 -1.83
CA SER A 34 4.37 21.56 -2.13
C SER A 34 4.83 22.36 -0.89
N GLY A 35 4.14 22.19 0.23
CA GLY A 35 4.36 22.89 1.48
C GLY A 35 4.66 21.95 2.64
N ILE A 36 3.88 22.05 3.70
CA ILE A 36 4.07 21.31 4.97
C ILE A 36 4.00 19.78 4.78
N LEU A 37 3.15 19.29 3.88
CA LEU A 37 3.06 17.85 3.59
C LEU A 37 4.31 17.37 2.88
N ALA A 38 4.78 18.10 1.86
CA ALA A 38 6.03 17.77 1.17
C ALA A 38 7.24 17.76 2.11
N GLU A 39 7.31 18.71 3.04
CA GLU A 39 8.36 18.75 4.07
C GLU A 39 8.26 17.52 4.99
N SER A 40 7.06 17.16 5.43
CA SER A 40 6.83 15.98 6.27
C SER A 40 7.21 14.69 5.55
N GLU A 41 6.86 14.52 4.28
CA GLU A 41 7.25 13.37 3.46
C GLU A 41 8.78 13.27 3.28
N LYS A 42 9.46 14.43 3.10
CA LYS A 42 10.92 14.48 3.04
C LYS A 42 11.55 14.07 4.38
N ASN A 43 11.01 14.52 5.50
CA ASN A 43 11.47 14.16 6.82
C ASN A 43 11.29 12.66 7.07
N ALA A 44 10.15 12.09 6.69
CA ALA A 44 9.91 10.65 6.74
C ALA A 44 10.89 9.88 5.86
N SER A 45 11.16 10.35 4.65
CA SER A 45 12.16 9.74 3.75
C SER A 45 13.55 9.71 4.38
N SER A 46 13.95 10.80 5.03
CA SER A 46 15.23 10.88 5.73
C SER A 46 15.29 9.93 6.92
N LEU A 47 14.20 9.81 7.68
CA LEU A 47 14.12 8.93 8.86
C LEU A 47 14.19 7.45 8.47
N TYR A 48 13.49 7.05 7.40
CA TYR A 48 13.44 5.66 6.94
C TYR A 48 14.52 5.29 5.93
N GLY A 49 15.36 6.23 5.52
CA GLY A 49 16.41 6.00 4.53
C GLY A 49 15.87 5.65 3.14
N THR A 50 14.69 6.17 2.78
CA THR A 50 14.05 5.93 1.48
C THR A 50 14.32 7.09 0.52
N ALA A 51 14.28 6.81 -0.80
CA ALA A 51 14.41 7.86 -1.80
C ALA A 51 13.21 8.83 -1.75
N TYR A 52 12.02 8.28 -1.57
CA TYR A 52 10.77 9.03 -1.47
C TYR A 52 9.81 8.34 -0.49
N THR A 53 8.98 9.14 0.15
CA THR A 53 7.85 8.69 0.98
C THR A 53 6.62 9.48 0.59
N PHE A 54 5.49 8.81 0.44
CA PHE A 54 4.20 9.43 0.11
C PHE A 54 3.16 9.02 1.13
N TYR A 55 2.37 9.96 1.59
CA TYR A 55 1.24 9.68 2.47
C TYR A 55 -0.01 9.28 1.68
N SER A 56 -0.81 8.42 2.27
CA SER A 56 -2.05 7.95 1.67
C SER A 56 -3.18 7.90 2.69
N CYS A 57 -4.33 8.44 2.32
CA CYS A 57 -5.58 8.32 3.08
C CYS A 57 -6.31 6.99 2.84
N GLY A 58 -5.91 6.20 1.84
CA GLY A 58 -6.54 4.92 1.49
C GLY A 58 -6.05 3.73 2.31
N GLY A 59 -5.23 3.99 3.33
CA GLY A 59 -4.65 2.96 4.19
C GLY A 59 -3.71 2.01 3.44
N SER A 60 -3.28 0.94 4.12
CA SER A 60 -2.38 -0.07 3.55
C SER A 60 -2.95 -0.76 2.30
N THR A 61 -4.26 -0.86 2.18
CA THR A 61 -4.90 -1.43 0.99
C THR A 61 -4.56 -0.65 -0.28
N LEU A 62 -4.64 0.69 -0.25
CA LEU A 62 -4.26 1.52 -1.40
C LEU A 62 -2.75 1.44 -1.66
N CYS A 63 -1.92 1.37 -0.62
CA CYS A 63 -0.47 1.20 -0.77
C CYS A 63 -0.13 -0.13 -1.48
N ILE A 64 -0.79 -1.23 -1.10
CA ILE A 64 -0.62 -2.53 -1.77
C ILE A 64 -1.06 -2.45 -3.24
N GLN A 65 -2.20 -1.83 -3.54
CA GLN A 65 -2.67 -1.64 -4.91
C GLN A 65 -1.68 -0.82 -5.74
N THR A 66 -1.15 0.26 -5.18
CA THR A 66 -0.16 1.11 -5.84
C THR A 66 1.13 0.36 -6.15
N MET A 67 1.68 -0.37 -5.16
CA MET A 67 2.88 -1.20 -5.38
C MET A 67 2.67 -2.23 -6.50
N LEU A 68 1.54 -2.93 -6.48
CA LEU A 68 1.24 -3.94 -7.50
C LEU A 68 1.03 -3.30 -8.89
N LEU A 69 0.40 -2.13 -8.96
CA LEU A 69 0.25 -1.39 -10.21
C LEU A 69 1.61 -1.01 -10.79
N LEU A 70 2.53 -0.51 -9.97
CA LEU A 70 3.90 -0.19 -10.39
C LEU A 70 4.65 -1.43 -10.89
N MET A 71 4.50 -2.58 -10.22
CA MET A 71 5.09 -3.84 -10.68
C MET A 71 4.52 -4.29 -12.02
N LYS A 72 3.21 -4.18 -12.21
CA LYS A 72 2.54 -4.46 -13.49
C LYS A 72 3.07 -3.55 -14.61
N GLN A 73 3.15 -2.25 -14.38
CA GLN A 73 3.67 -1.28 -15.35
C GLN A 73 5.12 -1.56 -15.76
N GLN A 74 5.92 -2.08 -14.85
CA GLN A 74 7.30 -2.50 -15.13
C GLN A 74 7.40 -3.89 -15.79
N GLY A 75 6.28 -4.54 -16.08
CA GLY A 75 6.24 -5.88 -16.66
C GLY A 75 6.79 -6.98 -15.74
N ARG A 76 6.82 -6.73 -14.44
CA ARG A 76 7.32 -7.69 -13.45
C ARG A 76 6.30 -8.79 -13.19
N ARG A 77 6.80 -9.99 -12.92
CA ARG A 77 5.99 -11.10 -12.40
C ARG A 77 5.82 -10.98 -10.90
N VAL A 78 4.69 -11.50 -10.38
CA VAL A 78 4.40 -11.50 -8.96
C VAL A 78 4.41 -12.94 -8.44
N LEU A 79 5.32 -13.21 -7.51
CA LEU A 79 5.35 -14.43 -6.71
C LEU A 79 4.81 -14.09 -5.32
N ALA A 80 3.94 -14.93 -4.78
CA ALA A 80 3.38 -14.66 -3.46
C ALA A 80 3.25 -15.92 -2.61
N ALA A 81 3.50 -15.79 -1.32
CA ALA A 81 3.12 -16.80 -0.35
C ALA A 81 1.61 -16.99 -0.34
N ARG A 82 1.13 -18.22 -0.09
CA ARG A 82 -0.32 -18.50 -0.17
C ARG A 82 -1.13 -17.87 0.96
N ASN A 83 -0.49 -17.51 2.07
CA ASN A 83 -1.12 -16.91 3.27
C ASN A 83 -1.17 -15.37 3.26
N VAL A 84 -1.14 -14.75 2.10
CA VAL A 84 -1.18 -13.28 1.96
C VAL A 84 -2.52 -12.69 2.39
N HIS A 85 -2.48 -11.43 2.79
CA HIS A 85 -3.66 -10.67 3.18
C HIS A 85 -4.64 -10.50 2.01
N ARG A 86 -5.94 -10.50 2.31
CA ARG A 86 -7.03 -10.36 1.33
C ARG A 86 -6.90 -9.12 0.43
N ALA A 87 -6.34 -8.02 0.94
CA ALA A 87 -6.10 -6.82 0.14
C ALA A 87 -5.20 -7.07 -1.07
N PHE A 88 -4.19 -7.95 -0.93
CA PHE A 88 -3.33 -8.37 -2.03
C PHE A 88 -4.12 -9.13 -3.10
N LEU A 89 -4.94 -10.10 -2.71
CA LEU A 89 -5.79 -10.86 -3.64
C LEU A 89 -6.74 -9.94 -4.42
N ASN A 90 -7.43 -9.05 -3.70
CA ASN A 90 -8.36 -8.10 -4.31
C ASN A 90 -7.64 -7.14 -5.28
N ALA A 91 -6.42 -6.71 -4.93
CA ALA A 91 -5.62 -5.86 -5.80
C ALA A 91 -5.16 -6.60 -7.07
N CYS A 92 -4.75 -7.88 -6.97
CA CYS A 92 -4.39 -8.68 -8.13
C CYS A 92 -5.59 -8.89 -9.07
N VAL A 93 -6.77 -9.14 -8.53
CA VAL A 93 -8.02 -9.26 -9.33
C VAL A 93 -8.35 -7.92 -10.00
N LEU A 94 -8.35 -6.82 -9.24
CA LEU A 94 -8.67 -5.48 -9.76
C LEU A 94 -7.72 -5.06 -10.89
N LEU A 95 -6.44 -5.40 -10.75
CA LEU A 95 -5.39 -5.00 -11.68
C LEU A 95 -5.10 -6.05 -12.75
N ASP A 96 -5.80 -7.17 -12.77
CA ASP A 96 -5.54 -8.29 -13.70
C ASP A 96 -4.06 -8.71 -13.67
N ILE A 97 -3.57 -9.05 -12.48
CA ILE A 97 -2.19 -9.48 -12.26
C ILE A 97 -2.16 -10.99 -12.01
N PRO A 98 -1.53 -11.79 -12.89
CA PRO A 98 -1.32 -13.19 -12.64
C PRO A 98 -0.29 -13.39 -11.51
N VAL A 99 -0.62 -14.26 -10.55
CA VAL A 99 0.23 -14.56 -9.40
C VAL A 99 0.73 -15.99 -9.49
N GLN A 100 2.03 -16.17 -9.31
CA GLN A 100 2.61 -17.47 -9.05
C GLN A 100 2.64 -17.70 -7.54
N TRP A 101 1.90 -18.73 -7.09
CA TRP A 101 1.78 -19.05 -5.68
C TRP A 101 2.91 -19.95 -5.20
N ILE A 102 3.44 -19.62 -4.02
CA ILE A 102 4.34 -20.48 -3.26
C ILE A 102 3.56 -21.00 -2.07
N TYR A 103 3.50 -22.33 -1.96
CA TYR A 103 2.73 -23.01 -0.92
C TYR A 103 3.62 -23.38 0.25
N PRO A 104 3.08 -23.39 1.48
CA PRO A 104 3.83 -23.82 2.64
C PRO A 104 4.11 -25.34 2.54
N ARG A 105 5.31 -25.76 2.97
CA ARG A 105 5.68 -27.18 3.05
C ARG A 105 4.94 -27.93 4.16
N LYS A 106 4.61 -27.22 5.25
CA LYS A 106 3.77 -27.70 6.34
C LYS A 106 2.73 -26.64 6.65
N SER A 107 1.51 -27.08 6.90
CA SER A 107 0.41 -26.21 7.29
C SER A 107 -0.10 -26.63 8.67
N ASP A 108 -0.07 -25.71 9.64
CA ASP A 108 -0.58 -25.89 11.00
C ASP A 108 -1.96 -25.22 11.12
N GLY A 109 -2.86 -25.52 10.18
CA GLY A 109 -4.20 -24.95 10.10
C GLY A 109 -4.43 -24.14 8.82
N ILE A 110 -5.49 -23.33 8.81
CA ILE A 110 -5.93 -22.58 7.61
C ILE A 110 -5.05 -21.35 7.32
N LEU A 111 -4.50 -20.75 8.37
CA LEU A 111 -3.83 -19.44 8.29
C LEU A 111 -2.32 -19.49 8.50
N SER A 112 -1.80 -20.60 9.00
CA SER A 112 -0.37 -20.73 9.30
C SER A 112 0.30 -21.80 8.45
N GLY A 113 1.56 -21.58 8.13
CA GLY A 113 2.36 -22.53 7.39
C GLY A 113 3.84 -22.16 7.39
N THR A 114 4.69 -23.18 7.34
CA THR A 114 6.13 -22.98 7.25
C THR A 114 6.55 -22.99 5.79
N TYR A 115 7.20 -21.92 5.36
CA TYR A 115 7.77 -21.75 4.03
C TYR A 115 9.26 -22.05 4.06
N ASP A 116 9.79 -22.55 2.96
CA ASP A 116 11.22 -22.73 2.78
C ASP A 116 11.73 -21.65 1.82
N LEU A 117 12.83 -21.00 2.19
CA LEU A 117 13.46 -19.99 1.35
C LEU A 117 13.90 -20.56 -0.01
N ALA A 118 14.31 -21.82 -0.05
CA ALA A 118 14.70 -22.49 -1.27
C ALA A 118 13.57 -22.56 -2.31
N ASP A 119 12.30 -22.63 -1.89
CA ASP A 119 11.16 -22.63 -2.80
C ASP A 119 10.98 -21.27 -3.48
N PHE A 120 11.25 -20.17 -2.75
CA PHE A 120 11.24 -18.81 -3.32
C PHE A 120 12.42 -18.60 -4.27
N GLU A 121 13.61 -19.05 -3.89
CA GLU A 121 14.81 -18.96 -4.74
C GLU A 121 14.63 -19.73 -6.05
N ALA A 122 14.14 -20.97 -5.98
CA ALA A 122 13.86 -21.77 -7.16
C ALA A 122 12.81 -21.12 -8.06
N ALA A 123 11.74 -20.58 -7.46
CA ALA A 123 10.69 -19.88 -8.20
C ALA A 123 11.21 -18.60 -8.86
N LEU A 124 12.11 -17.85 -8.22
CA LEU A 124 12.76 -16.66 -8.79
C LEU A 124 13.70 -17.02 -9.92
N GLN A 125 14.54 -18.05 -9.77
CA GLN A 125 15.46 -18.53 -10.80
C GLN A 125 14.75 -19.02 -12.06
N ALA A 126 13.56 -19.59 -11.89
CA ALA A 126 12.73 -20.05 -13.01
C ALA A 126 12.08 -18.88 -13.81
N GLN A 127 12.18 -17.64 -13.35
CA GLN A 127 11.59 -16.50 -14.04
C GLN A 127 12.45 -16.05 -15.22
N THR A 128 11.81 -15.83 -16.35
CA THR A 128 12.44 -15.22 -17.54
C THR A 128 12.41 -13.70 -17.53
N ARG A 129 11.70 -13.09 -16.57
CA ARG A 129 11.54 -11.64 -16.39
C ARG A 129 11.77 -11.28 -14.92
N PRO A 130 12.15 -10.03 -14.63
CA PRO A 130 12.21 -9.57 -13.25
C PRO A 130 10.90 -9.85 -12.50
N ALA A 131 11.01 -10.34 -11.28
CA ALA A 131 9.87 -10.67 -10.44
C ALA A 131 9.90 -9.85 -9.15
N CYS A 132 8.75 -9.72 -8.50
CA CYS A 132 8.65 -9.27 -7.12
C CYS A 132 8.08 -10.40 -6.26
N VAL A 133 8.49 -10.43 -5.00
CA VAL A 133 8.00 -11.40 -4.00
C VAL A 133 7.15 -10.66 -2.98
N TYR A 134 5.97 -11.22 -2.69
CA TYR A 134 5.07 -10.72 -1.65
C TYR A 134 4.84 -11.82 -0.60
N VAL A 135 5.15 -11.53 0.64
CA VAL A 135 5.04 -12.44 1.79
C VAL A 135 4.30 -11.81 2.95
#